data_3c1e5e333537e9c7459acbfbe422809c
#
_entry.id   3c1e5e333537e9c7459acbfbe422809c
#
_cell.length_a   1.000
_cell.length_b   1.000
_cell.length_c   1.000
_cell.angle_alpha   90.00
_cell.angle_beta   90.00
_cell.angle_gamma   90.00
#
_symmetry.space_group_name_H-M   'P 1'
#
loop_
_entity.id
_entity.type
_entity.pdbx_description
1 polymer ?
#
loop_
_entity_poly.entity_id
_entity_poly.type
_entity_poly.pdbx_seq_one_letter_code
_entity_poly.pdbx_strand_id
1 'polypeptide(L)'
;MYFYVINNNLVKENKKHWERIYETKNIDGVSWFQKKPFTSVSLIEISNINKDAEIIDVGCGKSYLIDNLLEKKYSKVSLIDISNNALKEVKSRTKKFPNSGVFYNSDILDFKPDACFDLWHDRAVFHFLTKGEEINKYISICEKHIKKEGYLIIGTFSENGPLKCSGLEIRKYSVENLKELFSNSFNLVDHLNIDHITPFDTIQNFNFCVLKKVN
;
A
#
# COMPACT_ATOMS: atom_id res chain seq x y z
N MET A 1 25.83 -16.08 4.20
CA MET A 1 25.11 -16.75 5.30
C MET A 1 24.66 -15.78 6.39
N TYR A 2 25.48 -14.86 6.88
CA TYR A 2 25.12 -13.86 7.93
C TYR A 2 24.00 -12.89 7.49
N PHE A 3 24.03 -12.37 6.29
CA PHE A 3 23.00 -11.45 5.74
C PHE A 3 21.61 -12.10 5.60
N TYR A 4 21.55 -13.38 5.25
CA TYR A 4 20.29 -14.11 5.12
C TYR A 4 19.60 -14.35 6.48
N VAL A 5 20.38 -14.54 7.53
CA VAL A 5 19.86 -14.73 8.90
C VAL A 5 19.32 -13.41 9.47
N ILE A 6 19.98 -12.28 9.21
CA ILE A 6 19.56 -10.95 9.70
C ILE A 6 18.24 -10.53 9.03
N ASN A 7 18.10 -10.71 7.72
CA ASN A 7 16.87 -10.38 7.00
C ASN A 7 15.67 -11.23 7.47
N ASN A 8 15.86 -12.53 7.69
CA ASN A 8 14.80 -13.40 8.19
C ASN A 8 14.32 -13.03 9.60
N ASN A 9 15.20 -12.52 10.46
CA ASN A 9 14.82 -12.07 11.80
C ASN A 9 14.03 -10.75 11.74
N LEU A 10 14.44 -9.80 10.90
CA LEU A 10 13.74 -8.52 10.74
C LEU A 10 12.32 -8.70 10.18
N VAL A 11 12.15 -9.53 9.15
CA VAL A 11 10.85 -9.89 8.59
C VAL A 11 9.94 -10.53 9.65
N LYS A 12 10.48 -11.42 10.48
CA LYS A 12 9.74 -12.04 11.60
C LYS A 12 9.33 -11.02 12.66
N GLU A 13 10.19 -10.06 12.97
CA GLU A 13 9.89 -9.00 13.94
C GLU A 13 8.81 -8.04 13.40
N ASN A 14 8.91 -7.61 12.15
CA ASN A 14 7.89 -6.80 11.49
C ASN A 14 6.54 -7.52 11.46
N LYS A 15 6.53 -8.81 11.09
CA LYS A 15 5.30 -9.60 11.10
C LYS A 15 4.68 -9.68 12.49
N LYS A 16 5.46 -9.96 13.54
CA LYS A 16 4.98 -9.99 14.92
C LYS A 16 4.42 -8.65 15.37
N HIS A 17 5.08 -7.55 14.99
CA HIS A 17 4.62 -6.20 15.31
C HIS A 17 3.23 -5.95 14.71
N TRP A 18 3.04 -6.17 13.40
CA TRP A 18 1.77 -5.92 12.72
C TRP A 18 0.67 -6.88 13.15
N GLU A 19 0.98 -8.18 13.35
CA GLU A 19 0.01 -9.12 13.93
C GLU A 19 -0.50 -8.63 15.29
N ARG A 20 0.39 -8.19 16.18
CA ARG A 20 0.01 -7.64 17.48
C ARG A 20 -0.85 -6.38 17.37
N ILE A 21 -0.49 -5.45 16.46
CA ILE A 21 -1.28 -4.24 16.23
C ILE A 21 -2.70 -4.60 15.82
N TYR A 22 -2.86 -5.48 14.84
CA TYR A 22 -4.18 -5.86 14.34
C TYR A 22 -4.95 -6.84 15.23
N GLU A 23 -4.28 -7.51 16.16
CA GLU A 23 -4.91 -8.31 17.20
C GLU A 23 -5.47 -7.45 18.34
N THR A 24 -4.72 -6.41 18.75
CA THR A 24 -5.01 -5.67 19.99
C THR A 24 -5.75 -4.34 19.77
N LYS A 25 -5.71 -3.79 18.54
CA LYS A 25 -6.35 -2.51 18.24
C LYS A 25 -7.60 -2.69 17.39
N ASN A 26 -8.64 -1.96 17.75
CA ASN A 26 -9.80 -1.78 16.89
C ASN A 26 -9.40 -1.04 15.62
N ILE A 27 -10.17 -1.21 14.55
CA ILE A 27 -9.89 -0.60 13.26
C ILE A 27 -9.86 0.93 13.32
N ASP A 28 -10.70 1.54 14.14
CA ASP A 28 -10.80 2.99 14.36
C ASP A 28 -9.82 3.51 15.43
N GLY A 29 -9.11 2.61 16.11
CA GLY A 29 -8.09 2.92 17.12
C GLY A 29 -6.67 3.07 16.55
N VAL A 30 -6.51 3.29 15.24
CA VAL A 30 -5.22 3.47 14.58
C VAL A 30 -5.17 4.79 13.81
N SER A 31 -4.01 5.44 13.80
CA SER A 31 -3.88 6.79 13.23
C SER A 31 -4.13 6.86 11.71
N TRP A 32 -3.99 5.77 10.99
CA TRP A 32 -4.22 5.70 9.54
C TRP A 32 -5.63 5.32 9.13
N PHE A 33 -6.53 5.15 10.12
CA PHE A 33 -7.93 4.78 9.85
C PHE A 33 -8.64 5.79 8.96
N GLN A 34 -9.36 5.27 7.97
CA GLN A 34 -10.29 6.01 7.12
C GLN A 34 -11.52 5.14 6.84
N LYS A 35 -12.69 5.56 7.33
CA LYS A 35 -13.95 4.88 7.00
C LYS A 35 -14.28 4.97 5.52
N LYS A 36 -13.93 6.09 4.90
CA LYS A 36 -14.02 6.33 3.47
C LYS A 36 -12.67 6.87 2.99
N PRO A 37 -11.85 6.05 2.32
CA PRO A 37 -10.54 6.45 1.84
C PRO A 37 -10.66 7.26 0.53
N PHE A 38 -11.26 8.45 0.61
CA PHE A 38 -11.62 9.28 -0.55
C PHE A 38 -10.44 9.54 -1.47
N THR A 39 -9.27 9.90 -0.93
CA THR A 39 -8.09 10.18 -1.74
C THR A 39 -7.69 8.97 -2.57
N SER A 40 -7.53 7.79 -1.95
CA SER A 40 -7.18 6.57 -2.65
C SER A 40 -8.22 6.21 -3.71
N VAL A 41 -9.51 6.26 -3.37
CA VAL A 41 -10.60 5.97 -4.31
C VAL A 41 -10.60 6.94 -5.48
N SER A 42 -10.46 8.26 -5.22
CA SER A 42 -10.43 9.28 -6.28
C SER A 42 -9.24 9.11 -7.23
N LEU A 43 -8.04 8.81 -6.70
CA LEU A 43 -6.86 8.59 -7.52
C LEU A 43 -7.00 7.32 -8.40
N ILE A 44 -7.63 6.26 -7.87
CA ILE A 44 -7.96 5.06 -8.66
C ILE A 44 -8.98 5.40 -9.76
N GLU A 45 -10.00 6.21 -9.48
CA GLU A 45 -10.98 6.63 -10.48
C GLU A 45 -10.37 7.54 -11.55
N ILE A 46 -9.52 8.49 -11.18
CA ILE A 46 -8.82 9.39 -12.11
C ILE A 46 -7.88 8.62 -13.04
N SER A 47 -7.30 7.49 -12.58
CA SER A 47 -6.50 6.61 -13.43
C SER A 47 -7.29 5.99 -14.60
N ASN A 48 -8.62 6.13 -14.59
CA ASN A 48 -9.54 5.72 -15.64
C ASN A 48 -9.36 4.25 -16.11
N ILE A 49 -9.04 3.37 -15.17
CA ILE A 49 -8.94 1.93 -15.43
C ILE A 49 -10.33 1.29 -15.52
N ASN A 50 -10.45 0.21 -16.27
CA ASN A 50 -11.70 -0.53 -16.40
C ASN A 50 -12.16 -1.14 -15.06
N LYS A 51 -13.47 -1.42 -14.93
CA LYS A 51 -14.02 -2.03 -13.71
C LYS A 51 -13.58 -3.49 -13.50
N ASP A 52 -13.09 -4.15 -14.53
CA ASP A 52 -12.51 -5.49 -14.52
C ASP A 52 -10.97 -5.49 -14.51
N ALA A 53 -10.34 -4.31 -14.32
CA ALA A 53 -8.90 -4.19 -14.17
C ALA A 53 -8.39 -4.94 -12.93
N GLU A 54 -7.22 -5.55 -13.05
CA GLU A 54 -6.53 -6.20 -11.94
C GLU A 54 -5.90 -5.15 -11.02
N ILE A 55 -6.46 -4.97 -9.83
CA ILE A 55 -5.97 -4.01 -8.82
C ILE A 55 -5.32 -4.78 -7.69
N ILE A 56 -4.22 -4.25 -7.13
CA ILE A 56 -3.66 -4.73 -5.87
C ILE A 56 -3.55 -3.59 -4.87
N ASP A 57 -4.01 -3.84 -3.63
CA ASP A 57 -3.84 -2.95 -2.46
C ASP A 57 -2.76 -3.53 -1.54
N VAL A 58 -1.64 -2.81 -1.45
CA VAL A 58 -0.43 -3.24 -0.72
C VAL A 58 -0.45 -2.73 0.71
N GLY A 59 -0.22 -3.66 1.66
CA GLY A 59 -0.36 -3.36 3.08
C GLY A 59 -1.78 -2.93 3.43
N CYS A 60 -2.75 -3.67 2.90
CA CYS A 60 -4.16 -3.29 2.99
C CYS A 60 -4.64 -3.15 4.45
N GLY A 61 -3.97 -3.78 5.41
CA GLY A 61 -4.41 -3.78 6.79
C GLY A 61 -5.87 -4.21 6.93
N LYS A 62 -6.60 -3.50 7.79
CA LYS A 62 -8.06 -3.63 7.93
C LYS A 62 -8.81 -2.54 7.14
N SER A 63 -8.16 -1.88 6.14
CA SER A 63 -8.72 -0.76 5.37
C SER A 63 -10.07 -1.08 4.73
N TYR A 64 -10.88 -0.03 4.56
CA TYR A 64 -12.14 -0.07 3.82
C TYR A 64 -11.97 0.23 2.32
N LEU A 65 -10.74 0.28 1.81
CA LEU A 65 -10.53 0.58 0.39
C LEU A 65 -11.21 -0.47 -0.50
N ILE A 66 -10.99 -1.75 -0.23
CA ILE A 66 -11.63 -2.83 -1.00
C ILE A 66 -13.16 -2.74 -0.95
N ASP A 67 -13.76 -2.44 0.21
CA ASP A 67 -15.22 -2.31 0.33
C ASP A 67 -15.75 -1.22 -0.63
N ASN A 68 -15.08 -0.05 -0.64
CA ASN A 68 -15.44 1.07 -1.52
C ASN A 68 -15.24 0.72 -3.00
N LEU A 69 -14.16 -0.01 -3.35
CA LEU A 69 -13.91 -0.42 -4.73
C LEU A 69 -14.95 -1.44 -5.22
N LEU A 70 -15.30 -2.43 -4.39
CA LEU A 70 -16.34 -3.42 -4.73
C LEU A 70 -17.73 -2.78 -4.87
N GLU A 71 -18.08 -1.80 -4.02
CA GLU A 71 -19.31 -1.01 -4.15
C GLU A 71 -19.33 -0.21 -5.47
N LYS A 72 -18.18 0.28 -5.92
CA LYS A 72 -17.98 0.95 -7.21
C LYS A 72 -17.84 0.00 -8.39
N LYS A 73 -18.07 -1.32 -8.18
CA LYS A 73 -18.08 -2.36 -9.21
C LYS A 73 -16.70 -2.72 -9.78
N TYR A 74 -15.59 -2.38 -9.11
CA TYR A 74 -14.31 -3.01 -9.41
C TYR A 74 -14.38 -4.48 -8.99
N SER A 75 -14.12 -5.40 -9.91
CA SER A 75 -14.41 -6.83 -9.70
C SER A 75 -13.18 -7.67 -9.37
N LYS A 76 -11.97 -7.15 -9.58
CA LYS A 76 -10.72 -7.89 -9.41
C LYS A 76 -9.74 -7.11 -8.54
N VAL A 77 -9.99 -7.14 -7.23
CA VAL A 77 -9.17 -6.44 -6.24
C VAL A 77 -8.41 -7.45 -5.40
N SER A 78 -7.11 -7.53 -5.59
CA SER A 78 -6.20 -8.33 -4.78
C SER A 78 -5.68 -7.52 -3.59
N LEU A 79 -5.39 -8.18 -2.48
CA LEU A 79 -4.86 -7.56 -1.28
C LEU A 79 -3.63 -8.32 -0.79
N ILE A 80 -2.62 -7.58 -0.36
CA ILE A 80 -1.47 -8.16 0.33
C ILE A 80 -1.25 -7.46 1.66
N ASP A 81 -1.04 -8.25 2.70
CA ASP A 81 -0.59 -7.76 4.01
C ASP A 81 0.27 -8.81 4.70
N ILE A 82 1.24 -8.34 5.49
CA ILE A 82 2.10 -9.20 6.31
C ILE A 82 1.32 -9.83 7.47
N SER A 83 0.23 -9.18 7.92
CA SER A 83 -0.64 -9.65 9.00
C SER A 83 -1.79 -10.51 8.48
N ASN A 84 -1.80 -11.74 8.93
CA ASN A 84 -2.93 -12.64 8.67
C ASN A 84 -4.21 -12.21 9.43
N ASN A 85 -4.07 -11.57 10.60
CA ASN A 85 -5.21 -11.07 11.37
C ASN A 85 -5.94 -9.95 10.61
N ALA A 86 -5.20 -9.05 9.97
CA ALA A 86 -5.77 -8.01 9.11
C ALA A 86 -6.57 -8.64 7.96
N LEU A 87 -5.94 -9.53 7.21
CA LEU A 87 -6.56 -10.20 6.04
C LEU A 87 -7.81 -11.01 6.41
N LYS A 88 -7.80 -11.72 7.52
CA LYS A 88 -8.97 -12.50 7.99
C LYS A 88 -10.19 -11.60 8.22
N GLU A 89 -9.99 -10.43 8.83
CA GLU A 89 -11.06 -9.48 9.10
C GLU A 89 -11.63 -8.91 7.79
N VAL A 90 -10.76 -8.46 6.88
CA VAL A 90 -11.19 -7.95 5.57
C VAL A 90 -11.92 -9.04 4.78
N LYS A 91 -11.38 -10.26 4.72
CA LYS A 91 -12.00 -11.40 4.06
C LYS A 91 -13.38 -11.73 4.63
N SER A 92 -13.55 -11.66 5.95
CA SER A 92 -14.84 -11.86 6.59
C SER A 92 -15.85 -10.78 6.20
N ARG A 93 -15.44 -9.53 6.20
CA ARG A 93 -16.27 -8.34 5.89
C ARG A 93 -16.71 -8.32 4.42
N THR A 94 -15.85 -8.76 3.52
CA THR A 94 -16.10 -8.72 2.07
C THR A 94 -16.78 -9.96 1.50
N LYS A 95 -17.06 -10.98 2.31
CA LYS A 95 -17.75 -12.23 1.89
C LYS A 95 -19.09 -12.02 1.16
N LYS A 96 -19.78 -10.91 1.43
CA LYS A 96 -21.04 -10.56 0.79
C LYS A 96 -20.90 -10.18 -0.70
N PHE A 97 -19.67 -9.89 -1.15
CA PHE A 97 -19.39 -9.58 -2.54
C PHE A 97 -18.88 -10.84 -3.26
N PRO A 98 -19.51 -11.25 -4.37
CA PRO A 98 -18.97 -12.31 -5.21
C PRO A 98 -17.60 -11.87 -5.75
N ASN A 99 -16.62 -12.76 -5.72
CA ASN A 99 -15.26 -12.50 -6.18
C ASN A 99 -14.54 -11.39 -5.39
N SER A 100 -14.65 -11.39 -4.06
CA SER A 100 -14.09 -10.37 -3.16
C SER A 100 -12.55 -10.26 -3.15
N GLY A 101 -11.86 -10.80 -4.16
CA GLY A 101 -10.43 -10.64 -4.38
C GLY A 101 -9.56 -11.80 -3.92
N VAL A 102 -8.29 -11.74 -4.31
CA VAL A 102 -7.25 -12.68 -3.88
C VAL A 102 -6.51 -12.08 -2.70
N PHE A 103 -6.28 -12.88 -1.66
CA PHE A 103 -5.64 -12.43 -0.42
C PHE A 103 -4.28 -13.10 -0.27
N TYR A 104 -3.22 -12.29 -0.26
CA TYR A 104 -1.83 -12.73 -0.10
C TYR A 104 -1.31 -12.39 1.30
N ASN A 105 -1.00 -13.39 2.11
CA ASN A 105 -0.33 -13.15 3.40
C ASN A 105 1.19 -13.27 3.22
N SER A 106 1.84 -12.15 2.92
CA SER A 106 3.27 -12.07 2.64
C SER A 106 3.84 -10.70 3.01
N ASP A 107 5.13 -10.67 3.29
CA ASP A 107 5.90 -9.42 3.21
C ASP A 107 5.96 -8.99 1.75
N ILE A 108 5.83 -7.68 1.52
CA ILE A 108 5.88 -7.12 0.17
C ILE A 108 7.21 -7.38 -0.53
N LEU A 109 8.30 -7.41 0.23
CA LEU A 109 9.63 -7.69 -0.33
C LEU A 109 9.80 -9.16 -0.75
N ASP A 110 8.97 -10.08 -0.25
CA ASP A 110 8.98 -11.49 -0.63
C ASP A 110 7.82 -11.86 -1.57
N PHE A 111 7.04 -10.84 -2.00
CA PHE A 111 5.88 -11.03 -2.84
C PHE A 111 6.25 -11.43 -4.27
N LYS A 112 5.74 -12.57 -4.71
CA LYS A 112 5.99 -13.16 -6.03
C LYS A 112 4.68 -13.71 -6.60
N PRO A 113 3.74 -12.84 -7.00
CA PRO A 113 2.50 -13.30 -7.61
C PRO A 113 2.73 -13.83 -9.02
N ASP A 114 1.89 -14.75 -9.45
CA ASP A 114 1.83 -15.19 -10.84
C ASP A 114 1.04 -14.21 -11.74
N ALA A 115 0.52 -13.13 -11.16
CA ALA A 115 -0.29 -12.12 -11.82
C ALA A 115 0.47 -10.81 -12.04
N CYS A 116 0.04 -10.04 -13.04
CA CYS A 116 0.39 -8.63 -13.22
C CYS A 116 -0.85 -7.77 -13.08
N PHE A 117 -0.67 -6.54 -12.56
CA PHE A 117 -1.74 -5.65 -12.18
C PHE A 117 -1.83 -4.44 -13.11
N ASP A 118 -3.04 -3.99 -13.38
CA ASP A 118 -3.31 -2.73 -14.10
C ASP A 118 -3.10 -1.53 -13.17
N LEU A 119 -3.34 -1.73 -11.86
CA LEU A 119 -3.12 -0.71 -10.85
C LEU A 119 -2.58 -1.33 -9.55
N TRP A 120 -1.52 -0.73 -9.05
CA TRP A 120 -0.87 -1.01 -7.79
C TRP A 120 -1.09 0.18 -6.85
N HIS A 121 -1.76 -0.06 -5.74
CA HIS A 121 -2.00 0.96 -4.73
C HIS A 121 -1.17 0.63 -3.48
N ASP A 122 -0.43 1.60 -3.00
CA ASP A 122 0.32 1.56 -1.74
C ASP A 122 0.05 2.84 -0.96
N ARG A 123 -0.56 2.71 0.21
CA ARG A 123 -0.70 3.82 1.15
C ARG A 123 -0.05 3.44 2.46
N ALA A 124 1.11 4.05 2.73
CA ALA A 124 1.83 3.91 3.99
C ALA A 124 2.52 2.54 4.20
N VAL A 125 2.98 1.87 3.12
CA VAL A 125 3.88 0.71 3.23
C VAL A 125 5.28 1.07 2.78
N PHE A 126 5.43 1.70 1.61
CA PHE A 126 6.73 2.05 1.06
C PHE A 126 7.60 2.88 2.02
N HIS A 127 7.00 3.74 2.83
CA HIS A 127 7.75 4.56 3.77
C HIS A 127 8.40 3.79 4.93
N PHE A 128 8.01 2.52 5.17
CA PHE A 128 8.70 1.65 6.13
C PHE A 128 9.99 1.04 5.59
N LEU A 129 10.19 1.10 4.28
CA LEU A 129 11.41 0.64 3.63
C LEU A 129 12.48 1.74 3.78
N THR A 130 13.33 1.61 4.78
CA THR A 130 14.31 2.65 5.12
C THR A 130 15.69 2.40 4.51
N LYS A 131 15.98 1.16 4.08
CA LYS A 131 17.26 0.77 3.49
C LYS A 131 17.18 0.81 1.96
N GLY A 132 18.26 1.27 1.32
CA GLY A 132 18.33 1.37 -0.14
C GLY A 132 18.08 0.05 -0.86
N GLU A 133 18.57 -1.08 -0.33
CA GLU A 133 18.33 -2.41 -0.89
C GLU A 133 16.85 -2.82 -0.85
N GLU A 134 16.11 -2.47 0.23
CA GLU A 134 14.68 -2.73 0.37
C GLU A 134 13.88 -1.88 -0.63
N ILE A 135 14.24 -0.61 -0.77
CA ILE A 135 13.63 0.33 -1.72
C ILE A 135 13.81 -0.17 -3.14
N ASN A 136 15.05 -0.52 -3.54
CA ASN A 136 15.34 -1.03 -4.87
C ASN A 136 14.61 -2.34 -5.17
N LYS A 137 14.51 -3.23 -4.17
CA LYS A 137 13.76 -4.48 -4.30
C LYS A 137 12.27 -4.23 -4.52
N TYR A 138 11.67 -3.30 -3.77
CA TYR A 138 10.27 -2.90 -3.96
C TYR A 138 10.04 -2.34 -5.37
N ILE A 139 10.91 -1.43 -5.83
CA ILE A 139 10.83 -0.86 -7.18
C ILE A 139 10.87 -1.98 -8.24
N SER A 140 11.81 -2.92 -8.12
CA SER A 140 11.89 -4.08 -9.03
C SER A 140 10.63 -4.96 -9.01
N ILE A 141 9.97 -5.10 -7.86
CA ILE A 141 8.69 -5.82 -7.77
C ILE A 141 7.59 -5.05 -8.51
N CYS A 142 7.50 -3.73 -8.34
CA CYS A 142 6.56 -2.89 -9.10
C CYS A 142 6.82 -2.98 -10.60
N GLU A 143 8.07 -2.86 -11.02
CA GLU A 143 8.47 -2.97 -12.43
C GLU A 143 8.07 -4.32 -13.04
N LYS A 144 8.21 -5.40 -12.29
CA LYS A 144 7.89 -6.74 -12.76
C LYS A 144 6.40 -7.02 -12.82
N HIS A 145 5.63 -6.53 -11.84
CA HIS A 145 4.24 -6.96 -11.63
C HIS A 145 3.20 -5.90 -11.95
N ILE A 146 3.58 -4.68 -12.32
CA ILE A 146 2.66 -3.72 -12.93
C ILE A 146 2.74 -3.91 -14.45
N LYS A 147 1.59 -4.00 -15.12
CA LYS A 147 1.50 -4.12 -16.57
C LYS A 147 2.06 -2.87 -17.26
N LYS A 148 2.49 -3.00 -18.50
CA LYS A 148 2.77 -1.84 -19.36
C LYS A 148 1.51 -0.95 -19.41
N GLU A 149 1.70 0.37 -19.37
CA GLU A 149 0.63 1.39 -19.25
C GLU A 149 -0.19 1.31 -17.94
N GLY A 150 0.16 0.40 -17.03
CA GLY A 150 -0.45 0.30 -15.71
C GLY A 150 0.01 1.42 -14.76
N TYR A 151 -0.65 1.53 -13.62
CA TYR A 151 -0.46 2.62 -12.67
C TYR A 151 0.10 2.13 -11.33
N LEU A 152 1.00 2.93 -10.76
CA LEU A 152 1.40 2.88 -9.36
C LEU A 152 0.87 4.13 -8.65
N ILE A 153 -0.03 3.94 -7.69
CA ILE A 153 -0.44 4.98 -6.75
C ILE A 153 0.31 4.74 -5.45
N ILE A 154 1.14 5.68 -5.06
CA ILE A 154 1.98 5.56 -3.87
C ILE A 154 1.76 6.75 -2.94
N GLY A 155 1.34 6.48 -1.70
CA GLY A 155 1.09 7.47 -0.65
C GLY A 155 2.05 7.28 0.53
N THR A 156 2.89 8.27 0.79
CA THR A 156 3.89 8.26 1.87
C THR A 156 3.75 9.49 2.75
N PHE A 157 4.31 9.46 3.97
CA PHE A 157 4.46 10.72 4.68
C PHE A 157 5.35 11.69 3.90
N SER A 158 4.88 12.93 3.80
CA SER A 158 5.65 14.04 3.24
C SER A 158 6.75 14.49 4.20
N GLU A 159 7.54 15.47 3.79
CA GLU A 159 8.56 16.10 4.63
C GLU A 159 7.95 16.73 5.89
N ASN A 160 6.68 17.16 5.83
CA ASN A 160 5.91 17.71 6.95
C ASN A 160 5.19 16.64 7.78
N GLY A 161 5.26 15.38 7.37
CA GLY A 161 4.67 14.26 8.08
C GLY A 161 5.45 13.86 9.34
N PRO A 162 4.90 12.95 10.16
CA PRO A 162 5.55 12.49 11.39
C PRO A 162 6.87 11.72 11.10
N LEU A 163 7.72 11.62 12.12
CA LEU A 163 9.00 10.90 12.04
C LEU A 163 8.84 9.38 12.21
N LYS A 164 7.73 8.93 12.79
CA LYS A 164 7.44 7.51 13.06
C LYS A 164 6.00 7.19 12.71
N CYS A 165 5.76 5.95 12.31
CA CYS A 165 4.43 5.40 12.12
C CYS A 165 4.30 4.11 12.94
N SER A 166 3.24 4.00 13.75
CA SER A 166 3.03 2.82 14.63
C SER A 166 4.25 2.47 15.51
N GLY A 167 5.03 3.48 15.94
CA GLY A 167 6.25 3.28 16.73
C GLY A 167 7.50 2.89 15.92
N LEU A 168 7.34 2.58 14.63
CA LEU A 168 8.44 2.24 13.73
C LEU A 168 9.00 3.48 13.04
N GLU A 169 10.30 3.46 12.75
CA GLU A 169 10.94 4.48 11.93
C GLU A 169 10.47 4.37 10.48
N ILE A 170 10.37 5.54 9.84
CA ILE A 170 9.95 5.63 8.44
C ILE A 170 10.88 6.57 7.68
N ARG A 171 10.83 6.48 6.36
CA ARG A 171 11.44 7.45 5.46
C ARG A 171 10.36 8.35 4.88
N LYS A 172 10.56 9.66 4.99
CA LYS A 172 9.70 10.69 4.39
C LYS A 172 10.13 10.95 2.95
N TYR A 173 9.17 11.29 2.10
CA TYR A 173 9.44 11.52 0.68
C TYR A 173 8.77 12.80 0.18
N SER A 174 9.52 13.62 -0.55
CA SER A 174 8.93 14.63 -1.43
C SER A 174 8.37 13.99 -2.71
N VAL A 175 7.57 14.74 -3.45
CA VAL A 175 7.09 14.32 -4.77
C VAL A 175 8.26 14.08 -5.73
N GLU A 176 9.26 14.98 -5.69
CA GLU A 176 10.47 14.89 -6.50
C GLU A 176 11.28 13.64 -6.19
N ASN A 177 11.43 13.28 -4.90
CA ASN A 177 12.12 12.05 -4.51
C ASN A 177 11.41 10.81 -5.05
N LEU A 178 10.07 10.74 -4.94
CA LEU A 178 9.30 9.62 -5.49
C LEU A 178 9.41 9.56 -7.01
N LYS A 179 9.28 10.70 -7.69
CA LYS A 179 9.45 10.80 -9.13
C LYS A 179 10.82 10.29 -9.59
N GLU A 180 11.90 10.71 -8.91
CA GLU A 180 13.27 10.30 -9.23
C GLU A 180 13.47 8.79 -9.03
N LEU A 181 13.05 8.25 -7.89
CA LEU A 181 13.21 6.83 -7.56
C LEU A 181 12.55 5.89 -8.57
N PHE A 182 11.42 6.28 -9.14
CA PHE A 182 10.67 5.46 -10.10
C PHE A 182 10.90 5.84 -11.56
N SER A 183 11.75 6.85 -11.86
CA SER A 183 11.91 7.45 -13.19
C SER A 183 12.39 6.50 -14.29
N ASN A 184 13.07 5.40 -13.95
CA ASN A 184 13.56 4.43 -14.95
C ASN A 184 12.44 3.71 -15.69
N SER A 185 11.29 3.50 -15.05
CA SER A 185 10.20 2.69 -15.61
C SER A 185 8.83 3.35 -15.52
N PHE A 186 8.73 4.50 -14.83
CA PHE A 186 7.46 5.17 -14.60
C PHE A 186 7.58 6.68 -14.82
N ASN A 187 6.52 7.27 -15.38
CA ASN A 187 6.35 8.71 -15.47
C ASN A 187 5.35 9.19 -14.41
N LEU A 188 5.68 10.26 -13.71
CA LEU A 188 4.72 10.94 -12.82
C LEU A 188 3.63 11.59 -13.70
N VAL A 189 2.36 11.23 -13.45
CA VAL A 189 1.21 11.79 -14.18
C VAL A 189 0.33 12.69 -13.33
N ASP A 190 0.33 12.48 -12.01
CA ASP A 190 -0.40 13.33 -11.07
C ASP A 190 0.19 13.22 -9.65
N HIS A 191 -0.06 14.21 -8.80
CA HIS A 191 0.33 14.18 -7.39
C HIS A 191 -0.56 15.05 -6.52
N LEU A 192 -0.66 14.71 -5.24
CA LEU A 192 -1.39 15.45 -4.23
C LEU A 192 -0.57 15.53 -2.95
N ASN A 193 -0.58 16.70 -2.28
CA ASN A 193 -0.17 16.82 -0.89
C ASN A 193 -1.42 17.05 -0.04
N ILE A 194 -1.67 16.21 0.95
CA ILE A 194 -2.88 16.25 1.76
C ILE A 194 -2.59 16.03 3.24
N ASP A 195 -3.43 16.63 4.06
CA ASP A 195 -3.53 16.36 5.48
C ASP A 195 -4.55 15.27 5.77
N HIS A 196 -4.10 14.20 6.38
CA HIS A 196 -4.96 13.18 6.96
C HIS A 196 -5.21 13.52 8.43
N ILE A 197 -6.46 13.80 8.77
CA ILE A 197 -6.88 13.97 10.16
C ILE A 197 -7.10 12.57 10.74
N THR A 198 -6.32 12.24 11.77
CA THR A 198 -6.41 10.94 12.43
C THR A 198 -7.64 10.88 13.36
N PRO A 199 -8.08 9.68 13.80
CA PRO A 199 -9.13 9.56 14.82
C PRO A 199 -8.80 10.23 16.18
N PHE A 200 -7.57 10.70 16.36
CA PHE A 200 -7.09 11.36 17.58
C PHE A 200 -6.91 12.88 17.37
N ASP A 201 -7.54 13.45 16.35
CA ASP A 201 -7.46 14.88 16.00
C ASP A 201 -6.03 15.39 15.75
N THR A 202 -5.13 14.49 15.36
CA THR A 202 -3.77 14.86 14.93
C THR A 202 -3.67 14.83 13.41
N ILE A 203 -2.74 15.61 12.85
CA ILE A 203 -2.53 15.72 11.41
C ILE A 203 -1.34 14.86 11.00
N GLN A 204 -1.54 14.07 9.94
CA GLN A 204 -0.49 13.36 9.23
C GLN A 204 -0.48 13.83 7.77
N ASN A 205 0.58 14.56 7.39
CA ASN A 205 0.69 15.07 6.02
C ASN A 205 1.29 14.01 5.09
N PHE A 206 0.63 13.77 3.97
CA PHE A 206 0.99 12.78 2.95
C PHE A 206 1.27 13.43 1.60
N ASN A 207 2.26 12.91 0.89
CA ASN A 207 2.37 13.03 -0.55
C ASN A 207 1.85 11.76 -1.22
N PHE A 208 0.95 11.93 -2.17
CA PHE A 208 0.51 10.88 -3.09
C PHE A 208 1.07 11.17 -4.48
N CYS A 209 1.63 10.15 -5.12
CA CYS A 209 2.03 10.21 -6.53
C CYS A 209 1.27 9.15 -7.31
N VAL A 210 0.78 9.52 -8.49
CA VAL A 210 0.26 8.63 -9.51
C VAL A 210 1.32 8.51 -10.60
N LEU A 211 1.87 7.33 -10.73
CA LEU A 211 2.96 7.01 -11.64
C LEU A 211 2.45 6.03 -12.69
N LYS A 212 2.70 6.30 -13.96
CA LYS A 212 2.29 5.45 -15.08
C LYS A 212 3.50 4.73 -15.64
N LYS A 213 3.42 3.40 -15.76
CA LYS A 213 4.48 2.58 -16.32
C LYS A 213 4.60 2.81 -17.82
N VAL A 214 5.83 3.01 -18.30
CA VAL A 214 6.12 3.32 -19.71
C VAL A 214 6.70 2.15 -20.52
N ASN A 215 7.32 1.15 -19.87
CA ASN A 215 8.00 0.00 -20.51
C ASN A 215 7.48 -1.35 -20.03
#